data_f605831329ebb396a6333922cf9fcab7
#
_entry.id   f605831329ebb396a6333922cf9fcab7
#
_cell.length_a   1.000
_cell.length_b   1.000
_cell.length_c   1.000
_cell.angle_alpha   90.00
_cell.angle_beta   90.00
_cell.angle_gamma   90.00
#
_symmetry.space_group_name_H-M   'P 1'
#
loop_
_entity.id
_entity.type
_entity.pdbx_description
1 polymer ?
#
loop_
_entity_poly.entity_id
_entity_poly.type
_entity_poly.pdbx_seq_one_letter_code
_entity_poly.pdbx_strand_id
1 'polypeptide(L)'
;MSDKKKAFWFIALLSTLVIIPFLGETIFYSKGEPREAIVAYSMLESGNWILPLNYGTDIAYKPPFLYWSIAAISAIFGGVSEFSSRLPSAIAFLAMQFVFFGFVARYKNTKTAVITSLLLLTSFEVHRAAVACRLDMLQVSFIVISLCLLFRWDEKGCKGIPWTAIVLMACGTLTKGPVGSIFPCMCIGIYQLIRGRSFGKTFLSLFGIGLLSLIPLGIWFYAAWLQGGQPFMDLMLEENTGRFVGKMSYPSHHNPLWYNFLTIIWGWTPWTLVLLISLFGLKWNEMHLLPAGNSFTGRIRKVWDNIRSQSPIQLFIWIVIIAIFVFYCIPKSKRSVYLLPIYPFMAVLIAQYLEALMQKGAKVFKISAYIFASLCLLLTVVFFAVRCQMIPDSIWGNGRHAAENIAFMQALESTSFSISKWLIIVLPVVAAICTLRLVIKKSSTGSLLYGITGCVLCLFVALDGVYQPTILAVKSDKHLAEDIRKQVPEGVVYSYTDRMIRFYCTNYYMNNQMRNFTLENPQEGYVILSANAQEEFLKNYNATYQLEEVFHTDYRSCDLRNTVIMYKFNEKRK
;
A
#
# COMPACT_ATOMS: atom_id res chain seq x y z
N MET A 1 24.69 23.05 13.49
CA MET A 1 23.82 21.86 13.43
C MET A 1 24.69 20.67 13.04
N SER A 2 24.63 19.53 13.74
CA SER A 2 25.46 18.34 13.38
C SER A 2 25.05 17.79 12.00
N ASP A 3 25.99 17.14 11.31
CA ASP A 3 25.72 16.57 9.97
C ASP A 3 24.56 15.57 9.98
N LYS A 4 24.38 14.83 11.06
CA LYS A 4 23.21 13.96 11.29
C LYS A 4 21.90 14.76 11.29
N LYS A 5 21.86 15.94 11.95
CA LYS A 5 20.66 16.78 11.98
C LYS A 5 20.35 17.39 10.61
N LYS A 6 21.40 17.83 9.87
CA LYS A 6 21.23 18.31 8.49
C LYS A 6 20.66 17.23 7.58
N ALA A 7 21.22 16.03 7.64
CA ALA A 7 20.76 14.87 6.87
C ALA A 7 19.31 14.48 7.22
N PHE A 8 18.96 14.49 8.50
CA PHE A 8 17.58 14.23 8.95
C PHE A 8 16.59 15.22 8.34
N TRP A 9 16.85 16.52 8.46
CA TRP A 9 15.95 17.54 7.94
C TRP A 9 15.88 17.53 6.41
N PHE A 10 16.98 17.20 5.74
CA PHE A 10 16.97 16.99 4.28
C PHE A 10 16.03 15.86 3.88
N ILE A 11 16.13 14.69 4.52
CA ILE A 11 15.25 13.54 4.26
C ILE A 11 13.81 13.89 4.64
N ALA A 12 13.58 14.56 5.75
CA ALA A 12 12.24 14.94 6.18
C ALA A 12 11.55 15.87 5.17
N LEU A 13 12.26 16.93 4.73
CA LEU A 13 11.74 17.86 3.74
C LEU A 13 11.49 17.17 2.40
N LEU A 14 12.48 16.40 1.91
CA LEU A 14 12.39 15.71 0.62
C LEU A 14 11.20 14.74 0.61
N SER A 15 11.07 13.92 1.65
CA SER A 15 9.98 12.92 1.73
C SER A 15 8.62 13.58 1.82
N THR A 16 8.48 14.67 2.57
CA THR A 16 7.23 15.43 2.67
C THR A 16 6.85 16.03 1.32
N LEU A 17 7.81 16.64 0.60
CA LEU A 17 7.58 17.24 -0.73
C LEU A 17 7.24 16.21 -1.81
N VAL A 18 7.72 14.97 -1.69
CA VAL A 18 7.43 13.91 -2.66
C VAL A 18 6.07 13.26 -2.37
N ILE A 19 5.69 13.09 -1.10
CA ILE A 19 4.52 12.29 -0.71
C ILE A 19 3.24 13.13 -0.60
N ILE A 20 3.29 14.30 0.07
CA ILE A 20 2.07 15.02 0.49
C ILE A 20 1.37 15.77 -0.65
N PRO A 21 2.06 16.51 -1.54
CA PRO A 21 1.38 17.46 -2.45
C PRO A 21 0.42 16.81 -3.44
N PHE A 22 0.61 15.53 -3.78
CA PHE A 22 -0.13 14.86 -4.86
C PHE A 22 -1.21 13.90 -4.37
N LEU A 23 -1.46 13.80 -3.06
CA LEU A 23 -2.41 12.84 -2.49
C LEU A 23 -3.84 13.02 -2.99
N GLY A 24 -4.24 14.25 -3.32
CA GLY A 24 -5.59 14.58 -3.82
C GLY A 24 -5.70 14.64 -5.34
N GLU A 25 -4.60 14.57 -6.10
CA GLU A 25 -4.61 14.78 -7.56
C GLU A 25 -5.28 13.63 -8.33
N THR A 26 -5.08 12.40 -7.89
CA THR A 26 -5.68 11.22 -8.53
C THR A 26 -7.01 10.87 -7.88
N ILE A 27 -8.11 10.94 -8.64
CA ILE A 27 -9.43 10.50 -8.18
C ILE A 27 -9.46 8.99 -7.95
N PHE A 28 -10.41 8.49 -7.18
CA PHE A 28 -10.56 7.05 -6.98
C PHE A 28 -10.96 6.36 -8.28
N TYR A 29 -10.20 5.33 -8.68
CA TYR A 29 -10.32 4.61 -9.95
C TYR A 29 -10.41 3.09 -9.77
N SER A 30 -10.56 2.63 -8.54
CA SER A 30 -10.67 1.22 -8.20
C SER A 30 -11.36 1.05 -6.85
N LYS A 31 -12.08 -0.04 -6.65
CA LYS A 31 -12.85 -0.34 -5.44
C LYS A 31 -12.05 -0.33 -4.11
N GLY A 32 -10.73 -0.34 -4.17
CA GLY A 32 -9.92 -0.59 -2.97
C GLY A 32 -9.85 0.58 -2.00
N GLU A 33 -9.72 1.80 -2.50
CA GLU A 33 -9.61 3.02 -1.69
C GLU A 33 -10.98 3.57 -1.28
N PRO A 34 -11.95 3.75 -2.20
CA PRO A 34 -13.26 4.28 -1.84
C PRO A 34 -14.00 3.40 -0.83
N ARG A 35 -13.78 2.07 -0.86
CA ARG A 35 -14.32 1.18 0.16
C ARG A 35 -13.89 1.54 1.58
N GLU A 36 -12.66 1.99 1.78
CA GLU A 36 -12.18 2.41 3.10
C GLU A 36 -12.66 3.86 3.41
N ALA A 37 -12.72 4.73 2.40
CA ALA A 37 -13.17 6.12 2.56
C ALA A 37 -14.66 6.22 2.93
N ILE A 38 -15.53 5.40 2.33
CA ILE A 38 -16.97 5.35 2.64
C ILE A 38 -17.23 5.01 4.11
N VAL A 39 -16.43 4.13 4.72
CA VAL A 39 -16.61 3.80 6.15
C VAL A 39 -16.43 5.05 7.01
N ALA A 40 -15.39 5.84 6.73
CA ALA A 40 -15.17 7.10 7.44
C ALA A 40 -16.28 8.13 7.15
N TYR A 41 -16.80 8.15 5.91
CA TYR A 41 -17.93 8.98 5.54
C TYR A 41 -19.17 8.60 6.38
N SER A 42 -19.50 7.31 6.46
CA SER A 42 -20.61 6.80 7.26
C SER A 42 -20.45 7.10 8.76
N MET A 43 -19.20 7.07 9.28
CA MET A 43 -18.93 7.47 10.67
C MET A 43 -19.27 8.93 10.94
N LEU A 44 -18.89 9.84 10.03
CA LEU A 44 -19.16 11.28 10.18
C LEU A 44 -20.65 11.59 10.01
N GLU A 45 -21.34 10.89 9.09
CA GLU A 45 -22.76 11.10 8.80
C GLU A 45 -23.63 10.57 9.93
N SER A 46 -23.39 9.34 10.39
CA SER A 46 -24.21 8.65 11.40
C SER A 46 -23.83 8.95 12.84
N GLY A 47 -22.62 9.48 13.08
CA GLY A 47 -22.04 9.61 14.42
C GLY A 47 -21.65 8.28 15.06
N ASN A 48 -21.76 7.14 14.36
CA ASN A 48 -21.37 5.83 14.86
C ASN A 48 -19.90 5.53 14.56
N TRP A 49 -19.05 5.67 15.58
CA TRP A 49 -17.60 5.46 15.48
C TRP A 49 -17.18 4.02 15.82
N ILE A 50 -18.09 3.17 16.24
CA ILE A 50 -17.81 1.78 16.62
C ILE A 50 -18.04 0.85 15.44
N LEU A 51 -19.27 0.83 14.92
CA LEU A 51 -19.70 -0.07 13.85
C LEU A 51 -20.60 0.66 12.84
N PRO A 52 -20.06 1.55 11.99
CA PRO A 52 -20.84 2.25 10.99
C PRO A 52 -21.38 1.27 9.95
N LEU A 53 -22.53 1.59 9.38
CA LEU A 53 -23.15 0.84 8.31
C LEU A 53 -22.91 1.54 6.97
N ASN A 54 -22.38 0.80 6.00
CA ASN A 54 -22.31 1.24 4.61
C ASN A 54 -23.63 0.92 3.91
N TYR A 55 -24.04 1.70 2.95
CA TYR A 55 -25.28 1.51 2.19
C TYR A 55 -26.53 1.39 3.07
N GLY A 56 -26.45 1.87 4.29
CA GLY A 56 -27.50 1.74 5.30
C GLY A 56 -27.61 0.38 6.00
N THR A 57 -27.00 -0.68 5.46
CA THR A 57 -27.18 -2.06 5.93
C THR A 57 -25.90 -2.86 6.13
N ASP A 58 -24.84 -2.57 5.36
CA ASP A 58 -23.63 -3.38 5.37
C ASP A 58 -22.70 -3.02 6.53
N ILE A 59 -22.33 -4.00 7.33
CA ILE A 59 -21.46 -3.85 8.50
C ILE A 59 -20.01 -3.62 8.06
N ALA A 60 -19.37 -2.55 8.55
CA ALA A 60 -17.94 -2.30 8.40
C ALA A 60 -17.16 -3.12 9.44
N TYR A 61 -16.82 -4.34 9.10
CA TYR A 61 -16.27 -5.34 10.02
C TYR A 61 -14.78 -5.23 10.37
N LYS A 62 -14.01 -4.39 9.67
CA LYS A 62 -12.58 -4.27 9.94
C LYS A 62 -12.32 -3.38 11.16
N PRO A 63 -11.20 -3.61 11.90
CA PRO A 63 -10.81 -2.76 13.00
C PRO A 63 -10.70 -1.28 12.60
N PRO A 64 -11.05 -0.33 13.48
CA PRO A 64 -11.50 1.00 13.09
C PRO A 64 -10.40 2.06 12.94
N PHE A 65 -9.14 1.78 13.27
CA PHE A 65 -8.11 2.83 13.43
C PHE A 65 -7.88 3.67 12.15
N LEU A 66 -7.88 3.04 10.96
CA LEU A 66 -7.79 3.80 9.70
C LEU A 66 -9.01 4.71 9.53
N TYR A 67 -10.21 4.20 9.77
CA TYR A 67 -11.45 4.95 9.60
C TYR A 67 -11.55 6.12 10.57
N TRP A 68 -11.18 5.91 11.84
CA TRP A 68 -11.05 6.99 12.82
C TRP A 68 -10.06 8.07 12.36
N SER A 69 -8.92 7.64 11.80
CA SER A 69 -7.90 8.57 11.31
C SER A 69 -8.41 9.39 10.11
N ILE A 70 -9.09 8.74 9.15
CA ILE A 70 -9.69 9.42 8.00
C ILE A 70 -10.79 10.36 8.47
N ALA A 71 -11.71 9.91 9.31
CA ALA A 71 -12.84 10.72 9.80
C ALA A 71 -12.34 11.94 10.59
N ALA A 72 -11.37 11.77 11.50
CA ALA A 72 -10.80 12.87 12.26
C ALA A 72 -10.11 13.92 11.36
N ILE A 73 -9.31 13.48 10.38
CA ILE A 73 -8.67 14.38 9.42
C ILE A 73 -9.72 15.05 8.54
N SER A 74 -10.69 14.29 8.02
CA SER A 74 -11.75 14.82 7.15
C SER A 74 -12.61 15.85 7.85
N ALA A 75 -12.87 15.70 9.16
CA ALA A 75 -13.58 16.69 9.95
C ALA A 75 -12.83 18.04 10.01
N ILE A 76 -11.49 18.02 10.00
CA ILE A 76 -10.66 19.24 9.97
C ILE A 76 -10.67 19.89 8.57
N PHE A 77 -10.67 19.07 7.51
CA PHE A 77 -10.59 19.53 6.11
C PHE A 77 -11.96 19.75 5.45
N GLY A 78 -13.06 19.68 6.19
CA GLY A 78 -14.41 20.01 5.72
C GLY A 78 -15.11 18.86 4.98
N GLY A 79 -14.59 17.63 5.03
CA GLY A 79 -15.23 16.44 4.45
C GLY A 79 -14.26 15.37 3.99
N VAL A 80 -14.81 14.19 3.66
CA VAL A 80 -14.03 13.07 3.14
C VAL A 80 -13.70 13.33 1.67
N SER A 81 -12.40 13.38 1.36
CA SER A 81 -11.85 13.57 0.03
C SER A 81 -10.75 12.54 -0.23
N GLU A 82 -10.27 12.44 -1.47
CA GLU A 82 -9.12 11.61 -1.82
C GLU A 82 -7.89 12.01 -0.99
N PHE A 83 -7.66 13.32 -0.82
CA PHE A 83 -6.58 13.86 -0.01
C PHE A 83 -6.71 13.43 1.46
N SER A 84 -7.84 13.74 2.11
CA SER A 84 -8.04 13.42 3.53
C SER A 84 -8.04 11.92 3.81
N SER A 85 -8.48 11.12 2.84
CA SER A 85 -8.49 9.65 2.94
C SER A 85 -7.10 9.02 2.84
N ARG A 86 -6.18 9.59 2.04
CA ARG A 86 -4.80 9.08 1.86
C ARG A 86 -3.82 9.63 2.89
N LEU A 87 -4.12 10.79 3.47
CA LEU A 87 -3.23 11.48 4.41
C LEU A 87 -2.82 10.63 5.62
N PRO A 88 -3.68 9.79 6.25
CA PRO A 88 -3.24 8.88 7.31
C PRO A 88 -2.08 7.95 6.92
N SER A 89 -2.13 7.35 5.71
CA SER A 89 -1.06 6.49 5.20
C SER A 89 0.25 7.27 4.99
N ALA A 90 0.15 8.47 4.44
CA ALA A 90 1.30 9.34 4.20
C ALA A 90 1.98 9.77 5.52
N ILE A 91 1.19 10.21 6.51
CA ILE A 91 1.71 10.56 7.85
C ILE A 91 2.37 9.36 8.51
N ALA A 92 1.75 8.18 8.44
CA ALA A 92 2.31 6.96 9.01
C ALA A 92 3.65 6.58 8.37
N PHE A 93 3.76 6.68 7.04
CA PHE A 93 5.02 6.46 6.31
C PHE A 93 6.10 7.45 6.77
N LEU A 94 5.80 8.75 6.80
CA LEU A 94 6.76 9.78 7.22
C LEU A 94 7.21 9.55 8.67
N ALA A 95 6.30 9.26 9.59
CA ALA A 95 6.64 8.96 10.99
C ALA A 95 7.54 7.73 11.11
N MET A 96 7.21 6.65 10.39
CA MET A 96 8.05 5.44 10.32
C MET A 96 9.43 5.76 9.78
N GLN A 97 9.53 6.47 8.67
CA GLN A 97 10.79 6.80 8.02
C GLN A 97 11.67 7.67 8.93
N PHE A 98 11.11 8.65 9.64
CA PHE A 98 11.87 9.53 10.53
C PHE A 98 12.40 8.78 11.76
N VAL A 99 11.57 7.94 12.37
CA VAL A 99 12.02 7.09 13.49
C VAL A 99 13.07 6.09 13.02
N PHE A 100 12.85 5.47 11.86
CA PHE A 100 13.77 4.47 11.32
C PHE A 100 15.10 5.09 10.87
N PHE A 101 15.08 6.31 10.28
CA PHE A 101 16.30 7.08 10.02
C PHE A 101 17.12 7.26 11.31
N GLY A 102 16.47 7.71 12.39
CA GLY A 102 17.12 7.90 13.69
C GLY A 102 17.70 6.60 14.26
N PHE A 103 16.99 5.49 14.07
CA PHE A 103 17.40 4.15 14.46
C PHE A 103 18.63 3.69 13.66
N VAL A 104 18.59 3.75 12.32
CA VAL A 104 19.72 3.33 11.48
C VAL A 104 20.94 4.24 11.70
N ALA A 105 20.75 5.55 11.81
CA ALA A 105 21.85 6.50 12.08
C ALA A 105 22.50 6.30 13.45
N ARG A 106 21.81 5.70 14.42
CA ARG A 106 22.35 5.35 15.74
C ARG A 106 23.19 4.07 15.69
N TYR A 107 22.68 3.03 15.03
CA TYR A 107 23.26 1.68 15.11
C TYR A 107 24.20 1.35 13.95
N LYS A 108 24.16 2.12 12.88
CA LYS A 108 25.08 2.05 11.72
C LYS A 108 25.80 3.38 11.57
N ASN A 109 25.38 4.22 10.65
CA ASN A 109 25.92 5.56 10.45
C ASN A 109 24.92 6.44 9.70
N THR A 110 25.20 7.74 9.62
CA THR A 110 24.32 8.71 8.94
C THR A 110 24.22 8.45 7.43
N LYS A 111 25.30 8.02 6.77
CA LYS A 111 25.30 7.73 5.34
C LYS A 111 24.37 6.56 5.01
N THR A 112 24.49 5.45 5.73
CA THR A 112 23.60 4.29 5.60
C THR A 112 22.14 4.69 5.87
N ALA A 113 21.88 5.55 6.87
CA ALA A 113 20.52 6.02 7.16
C ALA A 113 19.92 6.85 6.00
N VAL A 114 20.72 7.73 5.38
CA VAL A 114 20.29 8.51 4.20
C VAL A 114 19.96 7.58 3.04
N ILE A 115 20.87 6.66 2.68
CA ILE A 115 20.64 5.72 1.58
C ILE A 115 19.40 4.86 1.86
N THR A 116 19.26 4.31 3.08
CA THR A 116 18.08 3.54 3.49
C THR A 116 16.79 4.33 3.29
N SER A 117 16.76 5.59 3.72
CA SER A 117 15.56 6.44 3.59
C SER A 117 15.23 6.75 2.13
N LEU A 118 16.23 7.01 1.31
CA LEU A 118 16.06 7.23 -0.13
C LEU A 118 15.55 5.95 -0.83
N LEU A 119 16.09 4.79 -0.49
CA LEU A 119 15.61 3.50 -0.98
C LEU A 119 14.15 3.25 -0.64
N LEU A 120 13.71 3.54 0.59
CA LEU A 120 12.32 3.41 1.01
C LEU A 120 11.40 4.35 0.26
N LEU A 121 11.79 5.63 0.14
CA LEU A 121 11.01 6.65 -0.56
C LEU A 121 10.81 6.34 -2.05
N THR A 122 11.79 5.65 -2.65
CA THR A 122 11.85 5.36 -4.09
C THR A 122 11.61 3.90 -4.46
N SER A 123 11.24 3.03 -3.52
CA SER A 123 10.80 1.68 -3.85
C SER A 123 9.32 1.65 -4.18
N PHE A 124 8.94 1.00 -5.26
CA PHE A 124 7.58 1.00 -5.81
C PHE A 124 6.51 0.60 -4.78
N GLU A 125 6.70 -0.53 -4.08
CA GLU A 125 5.67 -1.04 -3.17
C GLU A 125 5.48 -0.16 -1.93
N VAL A 126 6.56 0.42 -1.40
CA VAL A 126 6.49 1.33 -0.24
C VAL A 126 5.87 2.65 -0.65
N HIS A 127 6.29 3.24 -1.77
CA HIS A 127 5.74 4.49 -2.29
C HIS A 127 4.23 4.35 -2.55
N ARG A 128 3.84 3.32 -3.30
CA ARG A 128 2.43 3.01 -3.58
C ARG A 128 1.59 2.84 -2.32
N ALA A 129 2.14 2.21 -1.28
CA ALA A 129 1.43 2.04 -0.01
C ALA A 129 1.35 3.35 0.79
N ALA A 130 2.35 4.22 0.68
CA ALA A 130 2.40 5.51 1.37
C ALA A 130 1.36 6.51 0.85
N VAL A 131 1.06 6.48 -0.46
CA VAL A 131 0.12 7.42 -1.12
C VAL A 131 -1.29 6.85 -1.33
N ALA A 132 -1.60 5.67 -0.77
CA ALA A 132 -2.90 5.02 -0.94
C ALA A 132 -3.73 5.04 0.34
N CYS A 133 -5.06 5.18 0.20
CA CYS A 133 -6.03 5.02 1.28
C CYS A 133 -6.19 3.52 1.62
N ARG A 134 -5.24 2.97 2.41
CA ARG A 134 -5.23 1.56 2.79
C ARG A 134 -4.68 1.34 4.20
N LEU A 135 -5.15 0.28 4.84
CA LEU A 135 -4.72 -0.16 6.18
C LEU A 135 -3.22 -0.50 6.26
N ASP A 136 -2.62 -0.87 5.11
CA ASP A 136 -1.32 -1.54 5.09
C ASP A 136 -0.19 -0.65 5.61
N MET A 137 -0.08 0.61 5.15
CA MET A 137 1.01 1.50 5.57
C MET A 137 0.93 1.88 7.05
N LEU A 138 -0.28 2.12 7.58
CA LEU A 138 -0.46 2.40 9.01
C LEU A 138 0.03 1.21 9.85
N GLN A 139 -0.42 0.00 9.52
CA GLN A 139 -0.02 -1.21 10.22
C GLN A 139 1.50 -1.42 10.19
N VAL A 140 2.10 -1.29 8.99
CA VAL A 140 3.56 -1.42 8.80
C VAL A 140 4.31 -0.42 9.67
N SER A 141 3.87 0.83 9.69
CA SER A 141 4.51 1.89 10.45
C SER A 141 4.48 1.59 11.96
N PHE A 142 3.34 1.14 12.47
CA PHE A 142 3.22 0.74 13.88
C PHE A 142 4.11 -0.45 14.21
N ILE A 143 4.17 -1.48 13.36
CA ILE A 143 5.03 -2.65 13.54
C ILE A 143 6.50 -2.25 13.55
N VAL A 144 6.96 -1.48 12.57
CA VAL A 144 8.37 -1.11 12.42
C VAL A 144 8.84 -0.20 13.56
N ILE A 145 8.04 0.79 13.94
CA ILE A 145 8.38 1.67 15.07
C ILE A 145 8.41 0.87 16.37
N SER A 146 7.45 -0.03 16.60
CA SER A 146 7.42 -0.91 17.77
C SER A 146 8.64 -1.82 17.83
N LEU A 147 9.07 -2.39 16.70
CA LEU A 147 10.31 -3.19 16.61
C LEU A 147 11.54 -2.38 17.00
N CYS A 148 11.66 -1.14 16.52
CA CYS A 148 12.75 -0.24 16.90
C CYS A 148 12.75 0.06 18.42
N LEU A 149 11.58 0.29 19.00
CA LEU A 149 11.42 0.59 20.43
C LEU A 149 11.69 -0.64 21.30
N LEU A 150 11.21 -1.81 20.91
CA LEU A 150 11.44 -3.06 21.64
C LEU A 150 12.91 -3.49 21.56
N PHE A 151 13.60 -3.28 20.43
CA PHE A 151 15.04 -3.49 20.35
C PHE A 151 15.80 -2.60 21.35
N ARG A 152 15.42 -1.31 21.44
CA ARG A 152 16.00 -0.38 22.42
C ARG A 152 15.66 -0.74 23.87
N TRP A 153 14.48 -1.30 24.11
CA TRP A 153 14.09 -1.80 25.42
C TRP A 153 14.92 -3.02 25.82
N ASP A 154 15.19 -3.93 24.88
CA ASP A 154 16.08 -5.07 25.11
C ASP A 154 17.51 -4.64 25.45
N GLU A 155 18.09 -3.65 24.73
CA GLU A 155 19.41 -3.08 25.06
C GLU A 155 19.49 -2.52 26.48
N LYS A 156 18.39 -1.99 27.02
CA LYS A 156 18.29 -1.51 28.40
C LYS A 156 18.11 -2.65 29.41
N GLY A 157 18.27 -3.90 28.98
CA GLY A 157 18.11 -5.09 29.81
C GLY A 157 16.65 -5.41 30.15
N CYS A 158 15.70 -4.99 29.30
CA CYS A 158 14.26 -5.16 29.50
C CYS A 158 13.73 -4.56 30.80
N LYS A 159 14.30 -3.45 31.24
CA LYS A 159 13.88 -2.75 32.46
C LYS A 159 12.61 -1.93 32.19
N GLY A 160 11.64 -2.07 33.09
CA GLY A 160 10.36 -1.38 33.01
C GLY A 160 9.45 -1.88 31.87
N ILE A 161 8.27 -1.33 31.82
CA ILE A 161 7.25 -1.66 30.80
C ILE A 161 7.44 -0.71 29.59
N PRO A 162 7.55 -1.22 28.36
CA PRO A 162 7.75 -0.40 27.16
C PRO A 162 6.42 0.21 26.66
N TRP A 163 5.78 1.07 27.44
CA TRP A 163 4.44 1.62 27.19
C TRP A 163 4.27 2.19 25.78
N THR A 164 5.25 2.95 25.28
CA THR A 164 5.17 3.52 23.92
C THR A 164 5.07 2.44 22.85
N ALA A 165 5.84 1.34 23.01
CA ALA A 165 5.74 0.21 22.07
C ALA A 165 4.38 -0.48 22.18
N ILE A 166 3.86 -0.70 23.40
CA ILE A 166 2.55 -1.31 23.64
C ILE A 166 1.43 -0.48 23.00
N VAL A 167 1.43 0.83 23.18
CA VAL A 167 0.42 1.72 22.57
C VAL A 167 0.47 1.66 21.03
N LEU A 168 1.68 1.70 20.43
CA LEU A 168 1.81 1.59 18.97
C LEU A 168 1.41 0.19 18.46
N MET A 169 1.74 -0.87 19.19
CA MET A 169 1.25 -2.22 18.88
C MET A 169 -0.28 -2.28 18.96
N ALA A 170 -0.90 -1.65 19.95
CA ALA A 170 -2.35 -1.55 20.08
C ALA A 170 -2.99 -0.79 18.89
N CYS A 171 -2.40 0.34 18.47
CA CYS A 171 -2.82 1.03 17.25
C CYS A 171 -2.67 0.12 16.00
N GLY A 172 -1.58 -0.65 15.92
CA GLY A 172 -1.38 -1.64 14.86
C GLY A 172 -2.43 -2.75 14.86
N THR A 173 -2.84 -3.25 16.03
CA THR A 173 -3.91 -4.26 16.15
C THR A 173 -5.28 -3.69 15.79
N LEU A 174 -5.58 -2.46 16.20
CA LEU A 174 -6.78 -1.72 15.82
C LEU A 174 -6.79 -1.29 14.34
N THR A 175 -5.67 -1.40 13.61
CA THR A 175 -5.61 -1.13 12.17
C THR A 175 -6.00 -2.37 11.36
N LYS A 176 -5.43 -3.55 11.65
CA LYS A 176 -5.61 -4.74 10.78
C LYS A 176 -5.58 -6.06 11.55
N GLY A 177 -5.82 -6.02 12.86
CA GLY A 177 -5.90 -7.21 13.70
C GLY A 177 -4.58 -7.63 14.35
N PRO A 178 -4.51 -8.85 14.94
CA PRO A 178 -3.48 -9.26 15.90
C PRO A 178 -2.03 -9.23 15.39
N VAL A 179 -1.80 -9.24 14.08
CA VAL A 179 -0.44 -9.19 13.50
C VAL A 179 0.33 -7.94 13.89
N GLY A 180 -0.37 -6.83 14.27
CA GLY A 180 0.24 -5.62 14.84
C GLY A 180 0.99 -5.87 16.15
N SER A 181 0.60 -6.91 16.89
CA SER A 181 1.24 -7.35 18.13
C SER A 181 2.15 -8.57 17.91
N ILE A 182 1.70 -9.53 17.11
CA ILE A 182 2.40 -10.80 16.89
C ILE A 182 3.81 -10.56 16.32
N PHE A 183 3.97 -9.72 15.30
CA PHE A 183 5.27 -9.53 14.65
C PHE A 183 6.30 -8.87 15.56
N PRO A 184 6.01 -7.76 16.27
CA PRO A 184 6.96 -7.21 17.22
C PRO A 184 7.36 -8.21 18.31
N CYS A 185 6.41 -8.92 18.92
CA CYS A 185 6.70 -9.92 19.95
C CYS A 185 7.49 -11.11 19.39
N MET A 186 7.10 -11.64 18.23
CA MET A 186 7.79 -12.77 17.59
C MET A 186 9.24 -12.43 17.26
N CYS A 187 9.47 -11.31 16.58
CA CYS A 187 10.81 -10.94 16.12
C CYS A 187 11.76 -10.66 17.31
N ILE A 188 11.31 -9.88 18.30
CA ILE A 188 12.14 -9.60 19.48
C ILE A 188 12.32 -10.84 20.34
N GLY A 189 11.31 -11.73 20.42
CA GLY A 189 11.39 -13.00 21.13
C GLY A 189 12.45 -13.94 20.54
N ILE A 190 12.42 -14.14 19.21
CA ILE A 190 13.45 -14.92 18.51
C ILE A 190 14.83 -14.31 18.74
N TYR A 191 14.95 -12.99 18.65
CA TYR A 191 16.19 -12.28 18.87
C TYR A 191 16.74 -12.53 20.30
N GLN A 192 15.90 -12.38 21.32
CA GLN A 192 16.29 -12.60 22.73
C GLN A 192 16.73 -14.04 22.98
N LEU A 193 16.03 -15.02 22.42
CA LEU A 193 16.38 -16.44 22.58
C LEU A 193 17.74 -16.76 21.92
N ILE A 194 17.99 -16.26 20.70
CA ILE A 194 19.29 -16.45 20.04
C ILE A 194 20.41 -15.77 20.83
N ARG A 195 20.14 -14.64 21.48
CA ARG A 195 21.09 -13.93 22.35
C ARG A 195 21.28 -14.61 23.71
N GLY A 196 20.59 -15.72 23.98
CA GLY A 196 20.78 -16.56 25.17
C GLY A 196 19.93 -16.14 26.37
N ARG A 197 18.90 -15.31 26.18
CA ARG A 197 17.93 -15.04 27.27
C ARG A 197 17.07 -16.28 27.50
N SER A 198 16.74 -16.58 28.77
CA SER A 198 15.96 -17.76 29.13
C SER A 198 14.54 -17.68 28.50
N PHE A 199 14.04 -18.83 28.04
CA PHE A 199 12.72 -18.94 27.41
C PHE A 199 11.60 -18.39 28.33
N GLY A 200 11.59 -18.79 29.62
CA GLY A 200 10.54 -18.37 30.56
C GLY A 200 10.48 -16.84 30.73
N LYS A 201 11.64 -16.18 30.88
CA LYS A 201 11.71 -14.71 31.03
C LYS A 201 11.27 -14.00 29.74
N THR A 202 11.70 -14.50 28.58
CA THR A 202 11.32 -13.98 27.27
C THR A 202 9.82 -14.12 27.05
N PHE A 203 9.29 -15.35 27.22
CA PHE A 203 7.88 -15.64 27.04
C PHE A 203 6.99 -14.79 27.94
N LEU A 204 7.24 -14.78 29.26
CA LEU A 204 6.39 -14.05 30.21
C LEU A 204 6.36 -12.54 29.93
N SER A 205 7.52 -11.93 29.62
CA SER A 205 7.57 -10.49 29.33
C SER A 205 6.87 -10.15 28.03
N LEU A 206 7.05 -10.92 26.96
CA LEU A 206 6.44 -10.66 25.67
C LEU A 206 4.96 -11.04 25.61
N PHE A 207 4.56 -12.08 26.36
CA PHE A 207 3.15 -12.43 26.54
C PHE A 207 2.38 -11.29 27.21
N GLY A 208 2.95 -10.71 28.30
CA GLY A 208 2.35 -9.55 28.97
C GLY A 208 2.26 -8.32 28.04
N ILE A 209 3.32 -8.00 27.30
CA ILE A 209 3.33 -6.90 26.31
C ILE A 209 2.29 -7.15 25.22
N GLY A 210 2.24 -8.37 24.67
CA GLY A 210 1.29 -8.76 23.64
C GLY A 210 -0.16 -8.67 24.13
N LEU A 211 -0.44 -9.21 25.32
CA LEU A 211 -1.77 -9.16 25.93
C LEU A 211 -2.24 -7.71 26.15
N LEU A 212 -1.39 -6.86 26.74
CA LEU A 212 -1.73 -5.45 26.93
C LEU A 212 -2.04 -4.73 25.62
N SER A 213 -1.30 -5.03 24.57
CA SER A 213 -1.53 -4.41 23.26
C SER A 213 -2.79 -4.91 22.53
N LEU A 214 -3.34 -6.06 22.93
CA LEU A 214 -4.59 -6.62 22.38
C LEU A 214 -5.84 -6.12 23.12
N ILE A 215 -5.71 -5.56 24.34
CA ILE A 215 -6.86 -5.08 25.11
C ILE A 215 -7.73 -4.10 24.33
N PRO A 216 -7.19 -3.03 23.68
CA PRO A 216 -8.03 -2.09 22.95
C PRO A 216 -8.80 -2.74 21.77
N LEU A 217 -8.19 -3.71 21.09
CA LEU A 217 -8.87 -4.48 20.05
C LEU A 217 -10.00 -5.31 20.63
N GLY A 218 -9.78 -5.98 21.80
CA GLY A 218 -10.81 -6.74 22.50
C GLY A 218 -12.00 -5.88 22.94
N ILE A 219 -11.72 -4.68 23.45
CA ILE A 219 -12.76 -3.70 23.84
C ILE A 219 -13.58 -3.30 22.60
N TRP A 220 -12.91 -2.99 21.48
CA TRP A 220 -13.62 -2.65 20.25
C TRP A 220 -14.46 -3.81 19.72
N PHE A 221 -13.94 -5.04 19.72
CA PHE A 221 -14.71 -6.22 19.32
C PHE A 221 -15.97 -6.42 20.17
N TYR A 222 -15.84 -6.24 21.48
CA TYR A 222 -16.99 -6.36 22.38
C TYR A 222 -18.04 -5.27 22.10
N ALA A 223 -17.62 -4.02 21.94
CA ALA A 223 -18.51 -2.91 21.62
C ALA A 223 -19.20 -3.10 20.24
N ALA A 224 -18.45 -3.57 19.24
CA ALA A 224 -18.98 -3.85 17.91
C ALA A 224 -19.96 -5.05 17.91
N TRP A 225 -19.68 -6.07 18.72
CA TRP A 225 -20.59 -7.20 18.90
C TRP A 225 -21.90 -6.77 19.58
N LEU A 226 -21.86 -5.89 20.56
CA LEU A 226 -23.09 -5.35 21.19
C LEU A 226 -23.97 -4.59 20.18
N GLN A 227 -23.40 -3.98 19.15
CA GLN A 227 -24.16 -3.28 18.09
C GLN A 227 -24.58 -4.20 16.95
N GLY A 228 -23.69 -5.08 16.48
CA GLY A 228 -23.88 -5.89 15.27
C GLY A 228 -24.33 -7.34 15.52
N GLY A 229 -24.33 -7.79 16.78
CA GLY A 229 -24.78 -9.13 17.17
C GLY A 229 -24.04 -10.27 16.48
N GLN A 230 -24.78 -11.38 16.25
CA GLN A 230 -24.23 -12.58 15.60
C GLN A 230 -23.76 -12.34 14.15
N PRO A 231 -24.45 -11.56 13.30
CA PRO A 231 -23.98 -11.26 11.95
C PRO A 231 -22.57 -10.64 11.91
N PHE A 232 -22.24 -9.77 12.88
CA PHE A 232 -20.88 -9.22 12.99
C PHE A 232 -19.85 -10.30 13.35
N MET A 233 -20.19 -11.20 14.30
CA MET A 233 -19.30 -12.28 14.72
C MET A 233 -19.02 -13.27 13.60
N ASP A 234 -20.04 -13.66 12.84
CA ASP A 234 -19.90 -14.58 11.72
C ASP A 234 -18.99 -14.01 10.63
N LEU A 235 -19.18 -12.74 10.29
CA LEU A 235 -18.36 -12.02 9.33
C LEU A 235 -16.91 -11.88 9.80
N MET A 236 -16.69 -11.63 11.09
CA MET A 236 -15.36 -11.53 11.70
C MET A 236 -14.63 -12.89 11.71
N LEU A 237 -15.33 -13.96 12.02
CA LEU A 237 -14.77 -15.32 12.01
C LEU A 237 -14.39 -15.74 10.58
N GLU A 238 -15.24 -15.45 9.60
CA GLU A 238 -14.94 -15.73 8.20
C GLU A 238 -13.73 -14.94 7.72
N GLU A 239 -13.67 -13.64 7.96
CA GLU A 239 -12.58 -12.77 7.49
C GLU A 239 -11.22 -13.06 8.15
N ASN A 240 -11.17 -13.49 9.39
CA ASN A 240 -9.93 -13.78 10.09
C ASN A 240 -9.55 -15.26 9.98
N THR A 241 -10.39 -16.15 10.48
CA THR A 241 -10.10 -17.60 10.53
C THR A 241 -10.31 -18.25 9.17
N GLY A 242 -11.42 -17.96 8.48
CA GLY A 242 -11.73 -18.48 7.15
C GLY A 242 -10.64 -18.13 6.13
N ARG A 243 -10.15 -16.91 6.15
CA ARG A 243 -9.05 -16.46 5.28
C ARG A 243 -7.73 -17.17 5.56
N PHE A 244 -7.39 -17.41 6.82
CA PHE A 244 -6.15 -18.11 7.19
C PHE A 244 -6.19 -19.58 6.75
N VAL A 245 -7.31 -20.26 6.97
CA VAL A 245 -7.51 -21.67 6.62
C VAL A 245 -7.83 -21.85 5.12
N GLY A 246 -8.22 -20.79 4.43
CA GLY A 246 -8.64 -20.81 3.02
C GLY A 246 -10.08 -21.28 2.81
N LYS A 247 -10.93 -21.17 3.82
CA LYS A 247 -12.39 -21.42 3.77
C LYS A 247 -13.13 -20.09 3.79
N MET A 248 -13.37 -19.53 2.62
CA MET A 248 -14.09 -18.27 2.42
C MET A 248 -15.30 -18.52 1.54
N SER A 249 -16.41 -17.83 1.78
CA SER A 249 -17.61 -17.83 0.93
C SER A 249 -17.37 -17.18 -0.45
N TYR A 250 -16.26 -16.44 -0.61
CA TYR A 250 -15.88 -15.76 -1.85
C TYR A 250 -14.42 -16.05 -2.24
N PRO A 251 -14.04 -15.88 -3.54
CA PRO A 251 -12.68 -16.14 -4.00
C PRO A 251 -11.63 -15.33 -3.23
N SER A 252 -10.71 -16.00 -2.55
CA SER A 252 -9.58 -15.38 -1.86
C SER A 252 -8.34 -15.38 -2.76
N HIS A 253 -7.34 -14.54 -2.41
CA HIS A 253 -6.09 -14.40 -3.17
C HIS A 253 -5.16 -15.61 -2.95
N HIS A 254 -5.54 -16.78 -3.47
CA HIS A 254 -4.70 -17.97 -3.39
C HIS A 254 -3.51 -17.81 -4.34
N ASN A 255 -2.32 -17.78 -3.79
CA ASN A 255 -1.08 -17.67 -4.55
C ASN A 255 -0.06 -18.72 -4.07
N PRO A 256 0.76 -19.27 -4.97
CA PRO A 256 1.79 -20.23 -4.64
C PRO A 256 2.92 -19.59 -3.80
N LEU A 257 3.80 -20.43 -3.25
CA LEU A 257 4.88 -19.97 -2.37
C LEU A 257 5.85 -18.99 -3.07
N TRP A 258 6.17 -19.22 -4.34
CA TRP A 258 7.07 -18.36 -5.12
C TRP A 258 6.54 -16.95 -5.37
N TYR A 259 5.23 -16.72 -5.19
CA TYR A 259 4.61 -15.40 -5.30
C TYR A 259 5.27 -14.37 -4.38
N ASN A 260 5.62 -14.75 -3.14
CA ASN A 260 6.28 -13.85 -2.20
C ASN A 260 7.67 -13.39 -2.69
N PHE A 261 8.42 -14.26 -3.38
CA PHE A 261 9.71 -13.87 -3.97
C PHE A 261 9.53 -12.89 -5.13
N LEU A 262 8.58 -13.16 -6.02
CA LEU A 262 8.29 -12.25 -7.14
C LEU A 262 7.82 -10.88 -6.64
N THR A 263 6.98 -10.83 -5.60
CA THR A 263 6.48 -9.56 -5.06
C THR A 263 7.58 -8.73 -4.43
N ILE A 264 8.60 -9.34 -3.82
CA ILE A 264 9.78 -8.62 -3.33
C ILE A 264 10.59 -8.06 -4.52
N ILE A 265 10.86 -8.87 -5.53
CA ILE A 265 11.61 -8.44 -6.72
C ILE A 265 10.91 -7.25 -7.39
N TRP A 266 9.60 -7.36 -7.61
CA TRP A 266 8.78 -6.29 -8.19
C TRP A 266 8.69 -5.07 -7.27
N GLY A 267 8.44 -5.28 -5.99
CA GLY A 267 8.22 -4.21 -5.03
C GLY A 267 9.45 -3.33 -4.77
N TRP A 268 10.65 -3.85 -5.00
CA TRP A 268 11.91 -3.10 -4.94
C TRP A 268 12.25 -2.38 -6.25
N THR A 269 11.42 -2.48 -7.29
CA THR A 269 11.63 -1.66 -8.50
C THR A 269 11.63 -0.18 -8.11
N PRO A 270 12.58 0.64 -8.64
CA PRO A 270 13.54 0.29 -9.67
C PRO A 270 14.90 -0.27 -9.15
N TRP A 271 15.11 -0.37 -7.86
CA TRP A 271 16.37 -0.80 -7.26
C TRP A 271 16.72 -2.24 -7.60
N THR A 272 15.74 -3.09 -7.83
CA THR A 272 15.95 -4.47 -8.34
C THR A 272 16.81 -4.46 -9.60
N LEU A 273 16.62 -3.50 -10.50
CA LEU A 273 17.44 -3.37 -11.70
C LEU A 273 18.90 -3.09 -11.37
N VAL A 274 19.16 -2.17 -10.43
CA VAL A 274 20.54 -1.88 -9.97
C VAL A 274 21.19 -3.12 -9.35
N LEU A 275 20.44 -3.86 -8.53
CA LEU A 275 20.92 -5.10 -7.93
C LEU A 275 21.21 -6.16 -9.00
N LEU A 276 20.34 -6.35 -9.98
CA LEU A 276 20.56 -7.29 -11.10
C LEU A 276 21.80 -6.92 -11.93
N ILE A 277 21.97 -5.64 -12.26
CA ILE A 277 23.18 -5.17 -12.98
C ILE A 277 24.45 -5.47 -12.16
N SER A 278 24.35 -5.34 -10.83
CA SER A 278 25.51 -5.60 -9.96
C SER A 278 25.94 -7.07 -9.97
N LEU A 279 25.02 -8.03 -10.23
CA LEU A 279 25.35 -9.45 -10.31
C LEU A 279 26.33 -9.79 -11.44
N PHE A 280 26.31 -9.03 -12.55
CA PHE A 280 27.28 -9.18 -13.64
C PHE A 280 28.69 -8.73 -13.28
N GLY A 281 28.85 -7.97 -12.18
CA GLY A 281 30.14 -7.52 -11.66
C GLY A 281 30.70 -8.39 -10.52
N LEU A 282 29.96 -9.40 -10.07
CA LEU A 282 30.38 -10.28 -8.99
C LEU A 282 31.34 -11.37 -9.50
N LYS A 283 32.41 -11.57 -8.74
CA LYS A 283 33.31 -12.72 -8.96
C LYS A 283 32.73 -13.94 -8.25
N TRP A 284 31.86 -14.66 -8.93
CA TRP A 284 31.14 -15.81 -8.39
C TRP A 284 32.07 -16.91 -7.84
N ASN A 285 33.26 -17.07 -8.43
CA ASN A 285 34.27 -18.07 -8.02
C ASN A 285 34.91 -17.76 -6.66
N GLU A 286 34.80 -16.51 -6.17
CA GLU A 286 35.34 -16.08 -4.87
C GLU A 286 34.25 -16.13 -3.76
N MET A 287 33.00 -16.44 -4.12
CA MET A 287 31.86 -16.48 -3.18
C MET A 287 31.70 -17.88 -2.58
N HIS A 288 32.22 -18.08 -1.39
CA HIS A 288 31.92 -19.27 -0.58
C HIS A 288 30.62 -19.04 0.22
N LEU A 289 29.50 -19.57 -0.30
CA LEU A 289 28.18 -19.43 0.33
C LEU A 289 28.06 -20.19 1.67
N LEU A 290 28.86 -21.23 1.85
CA LEU A 290 28.87 -22.03 3.07
C LEU A 290 30.29 -22.11 3.65
N PRO A 291 30.45 -22.04 4.98
CA PRO A 291 31.76 -22.20 5.59
C PRO A 291 32.30 -23.60 5.30
N ALA A 292 33.57 -23.70 4.92
CA ALA A 292 34.24 -24.97 4.73
C ALA A 292 34.21 -25.80 6.02
N GLY A 293 33.76 -27.03 5.93
CA GLY A 293 33.68 -27.97 7.06
C GLY A 293 33.65 -29.40 6.58
N ASN A 294 34.36 -30.28 7.29
CA ASN A 294 34.50 -31.70 6.93
C ASN A 294 33.28 -32.57 7.27
N SER A 295 32.29 -32.02 8.00
CA SER A 295 31.06 -32.70 8.39
C SER A 295 29.83 -31.78 8.26
N PHE A 296 28.66 -32.33 7.97
CA PHE A 296 27.40 -31.60 7.90
C PHE A 296 27.07 -30.91 9.24
N THR A 297 27.23 -31.61 10.35
CA THR A 297 27.06 -31.06 11.70
C THR A 297 28.06 -29.94 12.01
N GLY A 298 29.32 -30.08 11.57
CA GLY A 298 30.33 -29.04 11.70
C GLY A 298 30.02 -27.78 10.91
N ARG A 299 29.41 -27.92 9.72
CA ARG A 299 28.94 -26.76 8.92
C ARG A 299 27.77 -26.06 9.59
N ILE A 300 26.79 -26.79 10.13
CA ILE A 300 25.66 -26.22 10.87
C ILE A 300 26.16 -25.46 12.09
N ARG A 301 27.08 -26.03 12.86
CA ARG A 301 27.67 -25.37 14.05
C ARG A 301 28.37 -24.07 13.66
N LYS A 302 29.21 -24.09 12.61
CA LYS A 302 29.88 -22.87 12.12
C LYS A 302 28.90 -21.81 11.63
N VAL A 303 27.81 -22.20 10.93
CA VAL A 303 26.73 -21.28 10.54
C VAL A 303 26.08 -20.67 11.78
N TRP A 304 25.79 -21.48 12.80
CA TRP A 304 25.20 -21.02 14.06
C TRP A 304 26.10 -20.06 14.81
N ASP A 305 27.40 -20.38 14.90
CA ASP A 305 28.40 -19.52 15.54
C ASP A 305 28.55 -18.20 14.77
N ASN A 306 28.54 -18.24 13.44
CA ASN A 306 28.53 -17.03 12.60
C ASN A 306 27.26 -16.16 12.82
N ILE A 307 26.09 -16.79 12.97
CA ILE A 307 24.86 -16.08 13.29
C ILE A 307 24.97 -15.37 14.63
N ARG A 308 25.47 -16.08 15.65
CA ARG A 308 25.63 -15.53 17.00
C ARG A 308 26.71 -14.45 17.12
N SER A 309 27.73 -14.51 16.31
CA SER A 309 28.83 -13.54 16.28
C SER A 309 28.47 -12.25 15.56
N GLN A 310 27.34 -12.18 14.84
CA GLN A 310 26.87 -10.95 14.23
C GLN A 310 26.65 -9.83 15.26
N SER A 311 26.86 -8.59 14.83
CA SER A 311 26.49 -7.45 15.68
C SER A 311 25.00 -7.52 16.05
N PRO A 312 24.60 -7.09 17.26
CA PRO A 312 23.21 -7.19 17.72
C PRO A 312 22.19 -6.65 16.71
N ILE A 313 22.48 -5.49 16.13
CA ILE A 313 21.60 -4.87 15.15
C ILE A 313 21.53 -5.66 13.83
N GLN A 314 22.66 -6.24 13.38
CA GLN A 314 22.67 -7.02 12.14
C GLN A 314 21.87 -8.31 12.28
N LEU A 315 22.04 -8.99 13.41
CA LEU A 315 21.24 -10.16 13.77
C LEU A 315 19.74 -9.82 13.82
N PHE A 316 19.38 -8.71 14.47
CA PHE A 316 17.99 -8.28 14.58
C PHE A 316 17.37 -8.00 13.19
N ILE A 317 18.07 -7.31 12.29
CA ILE A 317 17.62 -7.04 10.92
C ILE A 317 17.31 -8.36 10.20
N TRP A 318 18.22 -9.33 10.25
CA TRP A 318 17.99 -10.64 9.62
C TRP A 318 16.82 -11.38 10.21
N ILE A 319 16.65 -11.36 11.54
CA ILE A 319 15.52 -12.02 12.21
C ILE A 319 14.21 -11.43 11.77
N VAL A 320 14.08 -10.10 11.72
CA VAL A 320 12.84 -9.44 11.27
C VAL A 320 12.48 -9.85 9.85
N ILE A 321 13.46 -9.82 8.93
CA ILE A 321 13.23 -10.17 7.53
C ILE A 321 12.79 -11.64 7.42
N ILE A 322 13.55 -12.56 8.02
CA ILE A 322 13.33 -14.00 7.86
C ILE A 322 12.04 -14.43 8.57
N ALA A 323 11.81 -13.98 9.82
CA ALA A 323 10.67 -14.42 10.60
C ALA A 323 9.33 -13.97 9.97
N ILE A 324 9.23 -12.71 9.53
CA ILE A 324 8.02 -12.19 8.88
C ILE A 324 7.83 -12.82 7.50
N PHE A 325 8.91 -13.01 6.72
CA PHE A 325 8.83 -13.67 5.42
C PHE A 325 8.32 -15.11 5.55
N VAL A 326 8.91 -15.89 6.46
CA VAL A 326 8.51 -17.28 6.71
C VAL A 326 7.06 -17.34 7.21
N PHE A 327 6.66 -16.46 8.11
CA PHE A 327 5.27 -16.38 8.58
C PHE A 327 4.29 -16.23 7.41
N TYR A 328 4.56 -15.31 6.46
CA TYR A 328 3.68 -15.12 5.31
C TYR A 328 3.85 -16.16 4.18
N CYS A 329 4.77 -17.08 4.31
CA CYS A 329 4.80 -18.27 3.45
C CYS A 329 3.74 -19.31 3.83
N ILE A 330 3.27 -19.35 5.10
CA ILE A 330 2.33 -20.34 5.63
C ILE A 330 0.90 -20.16 5.09
N PRO A 331 0.25 -18.97 5.16
CA PRO A 331 -1.13 -18.80 4.71
C PRO A 331 -1.30 -19.05 3.21
N LYS A 332 -2.44 -19.63 2.80
CA LYS A 332 -2.80 -19.80 1.39
C LYS A 332 -3.04 -18.46 0.69
N SER A 333 -3.67 -17.52 1.37
CA SER A 333 -3.91 -16.17 0.85
C SER A 333 -2.65 -15.31 0.98
N LYS A 334 -2.09 -14.86 -0.15
CA LYS A 334 -0.88 -14.05 -0.22
C LYS A 334 -1.13 -12.77 -1.02
N ARG A 335 -0.61 -11.65 -0.51
CA ARG A 335 -0.65 -10.34 -1.19
C ARG A 335 0.70 -9.64 -1.02
N SER A 336 1.12 -8.86 -2.02
CA SER A 336 2.40 -8.12 -1.99
C SER A 336 2.56 -7.26 -0.73
N VAL A 337 1.50 -6.56 -0.35
CA VAL A 337 1.46 -5.66 0.81
C VAL A 337 1.71 -6.33 2.16
N TYR A 338 1.58 -7.65 2.25
CA TYR A 338 1.84 -8.36 3.52
C TYR A 338 3.32 -8.36 3.90
N LEU A 339 4.21 -8.27 2.91
CA LEU A 339 5.65 -8.23 3.13
C LEU A 339 6.20 -6.82 3.39
N LEU A 340 5.39 -5.77 3.33
CA LEU A 340 5.83 -4.40 3.59
C LEU A 340 6.62 -4.21 4.91
N PRO A 341 6.30 -4.89 6.03
CA PRO A 341 7.07 -4.71 7.28
C PRO A 341 8.56 -5.08 7.17
N ILE A 342 8.96 -5.92 6.22
CA ILE A 342 10.38 -6.28 6.03
C ILE A 342 11.15 -5.25 5.19
N TYR A 343 10.47 -4.39 4.41
CA TYR A 343 11.12 -3.44 3.50
C TYR A 343 12.09 -2.48 4.19
N PRO A 344 11.77 -1.85 5.35
CA PRO A 344 12.72 -0.99 6.03
C PRO A 344 14.02 -1.71 6.41
N PHE A 345 13.92 -2.94 6.87
CA PHE A 345 15.08 -3.76 7.25
C PHE A 345 15.87 -4.24 6.03
N MET A 346 15.19 -4.62 4.95
CA MET A 346 15.84 -4.92 3.67
C MET A 346 16.55 -3.69 3.09
N ALA A 347 15.97 -2.50 3.21
CA ALA A 347 16.60 -1.25 2.78
C ALA A 347 17.97 -1.01 3.44
N VAL A 348 18.12 -1.39 4.73
CA VAL A 348 19.42 -1.31 5.42
C VAL A 348 20.43 -2.26 4.78
N LEU A 349 20.04 -3.49 4.47
CA LEU A 349 20.94 -4.46 3.82
C LEU A 349 21.33 -4.00 2.41
N ILE A 350 20.36 -3.50 1.65
CA ILE A 350 20.63 -2.95 0.31
C ILE A 350 21.54 -1.72 0.40
N ALA A 351 21.31 -0.83 1.37
CA ALA A 351 22.16 0.34 1.58
C ALA A 351 23.62 -0.06 1.88
N GLN A 352 23.83 -1.03 2.79
CA GLN A 352 25.15 -1.57 3.10
C GLN A 352 25.80 -2.23 1.88
N TYR A 353 25.03 -2.97 1.09
CA TYR A 353 25.51 -3.57 -0.15
C TYR A 353 25.92 -2.51 -1.18
N LEU A 354 25.12 -1.46 -1.37
CA LEU A 354 25.45 -0.36 -2.26
C LEU A 354 26.68 0.42 -1.78
N GLU A 355 26.84 0.61 -0.46
CA GLU A 355 28.05 1.21 0.11
C GLU A 355 29.30 0.38 -0.17
N ALA A 356 29.24 -0.93 -0.02
CA ALA A 356 30.34 -1.84 -0.37
C ALA A 356 30.62 -1.84 -1.88
N LEU A 357 29.57 -1.79 -2.70
CA LEU A 357 29.69 -1.73 -4.15
C LEU A 357 30.33 -0.41 -4.61
N MET A 358 30.04 0.71 -3.94
CA MET A 358 30.69 1.99 -4.23
C MET A 358 32.21 1.97 -4.06
N GLN A 359 32.72 1.14 -3.15
CA GLN A 359 34.17 0.96 -2.93
C GLN A 359 34.82 0.09 -4.01
N LYS A 360 34.07 -0.83 -4.65
CA LYS A 360 34.60 -1.77 -5.66
C LYS A 360 34.67 -1.21 -7.08
N GLY A 361 34.03 -0.08 -7.35
CA GLY A 361 34.13 0.59 -8.65
C GLY A 361 32.82 1.20 -9.18
N ALA A 362 32.97 2.08 -10.16
CA ALA A 362 31.88 2.91 -10.68
C ALA A 362 31.06 2.27 -11.82
N LYS A 363 31.44 1.10 -12.33
CA LYS A 363 30.83 0.53 -13.56
C LYS A 363 29.33 0.31 -13.43
N VAL A 364 28.89 -0.32 -12.33
CA VAL A 364 27.46 -0.58 -12.07
C VAL A 364 26.66 0.71 -11.99
N PHE A 365 27.19 1.70 -11.24
CA PHE A 365 26.50 2.99 -11.08
C PHE A 365 26.45 3.78 -12.39
N LYS A 366 27.48 3.72 -13.25
CA LYS A 366 27.48 4.36 -14.58
C LYS A 366 26.44 3.73 -15.49
N ILE A 367 26.37 2.39 -15.58
CA ILE A 367 25.39 1.67 -16.38
C ILE A 367 23.97 2.01 -15.88
N SER A 368 23.73 1.94 -14.57
CA SER A 368 22.44 2.28 -13.98
C SER A 368 22.07 3.75 -14.25
N ALA A 369 23.03 4.69 -14.13
CA ALA A 369 22.78 6.10 -14.42
C ALA A 369 22.36 6.33 -15.88
N TYR A 370 23.01 5.67 -16.84
CA TYR A 370 22.59 5.73 -18.24
C TYR A 370 21.17 5.18 -18.42
N ILE A 371 20.86 4.01 -17.85
CA ILE A 371 19.54 3.37 -17.98
C ILE A 371 18.45 4.29 -17.41
N PHE A 372 18.63 4.81 -16.19
CA PHE A 372 17.59 5.65 -15.56
C PHE A 372 17.43 7.01 -16.24
N ALA A 373 18.53 7.62 -16.67
CA ALA A 373 18.47 8.85 -17.45
C ALA A 373 17.77 8.62 -18.81
N SER A 374 18.12 7.53 -19.51
CA SER A 374 17.47 7.17 -20.77
C SER A 374 15.98 6.87 -20.58
N LEU A 375 15.59 6.21 -19.48
CA LEU A 375 14.19 5.95 -19.16
C LEU A 375 13.41 7.25 -18.94
N CYS A 376 13.97 8.21 -18.20
CA CYS A 376 13.35 9.53 -18.01
C CYS A 376 13.15 10.25 -19.35
N LEU A 377 14.16 10.26 -20.22
CA LEU A 377 14.07 10.89 -21.54
C LEU A 377 13.06 10.16 -22.43
N LEU A 378 13.08 8.82 -22.47
CA LEU A 378 12.16 8.01 -23.26
C LEU A 378 10.71 8.26 -22.86
N LEU A 379 10.40 8.24 -21.56
CA LEU A 379 9.03 8.49 -21.09
C LEU A 379 8.56 9.89 -21.46
N THR A 380 9.45 10.88 -21.41
CA THR A 380 9.10 12.23 -21.85
C THR A 380 8.89 12.31 -23.36
N VAL A 381 9.73 11.64 -24.17
CA VAL A 381 9.56 11.56 -25.63
C VAL A 381 8.24 10.88 -25.98
N VAL A 382 7.91 9.76 -25.33
CA VAL A 382 6.64 9.06 -25.54
C VAL A 382 5.46 9.96 -25.18
N PHE A 383 5.54 10.69 -24.06
CA PHE A 383 4.49 11.65 -23.68
C PHE A 383 4.27 12.70 -24.77
N PHE A 384 5.33 13.31 -25.31
CA PHE A 384 5.19 14.28 -26.40
C PHE A 384 4.72 13.65 -27.70
N ALA A 385 5.15 12.43 -28.04
CA ALA A 385 4.65 11.70 -29.20
C ALA A 385 3.15 11.43 -29.13
N VAL A 386 2.63 11.04 -27.95
CA VAL A 386 1.18 10.94 -27.70
C VAL A 386 0.53 12.29 -27.85
N ARG A 387 1.05 13.33 -27.19
CA ARG A 387 0.49 14.68 -27.20
C ARG A 387 0.39 15.29 -28.59
N CYS A 388 1.35 14.98 -29.47
CA CYS A 388 1.38 15.43 -30.86
C CYS A 388 0.64 14.47 -31.81
N GLN A 389 -0.12 13.49 -31.31
CA GLN A 389 -0.87 12.50 -32.09
C GLN A 389 0.02 11.71 -33.10
N MET A 390 1.29 11.52 -32.75
CA MET A 390 2.24 10.76 -33.57
C MET A 390 2.07 9.24 -33.41
N ILE A 391 1.33 8.80 -32.41
CA ILE A 391 1.07 7.39 -32.12
C ILE A 391 -0.37 7.09 -32.53
N PRO A 392 -0.62 6.29 -33.57
CA PRO A 392 -1.99 5.98 -34.01
C PRO A 392 -2.67 4.99 -33.06
N ASP A 393 -3.99 5.12 -32.90
CA ASP A 393 -4.82 4.24 -32.05
C ASP A 393 -4.71 2.77 -32.46
N SER A 394 -4.42 2.51 -33.75
CA SER A 394 -4.26 1.15 -34.31
C SER A 394 -3.14 0.33 -33.67
N ILE A 395 -2.18 0.97 -32.97
CA ILE A 395 -1.09 0.26 -32.24
C ILE A 395 -1.65 -0.70 -31.18
N TRP A 396 -2.84 -0.43 -30.64
CA TRP A 396 -3.46 -1.24 -29.59
C TRP A 396 -4.27 -2.42 -30.15
N GLY A 397 -4.47 -2.50 -31.47
CA GLY A 397 -5.24 -3.55 -32.12
C GLY A 397 -6.66 -3.67 -31.56
N ASN A 398 -7.22 -4.89 -31.59
CA ASN A 398 -8.57 -5.21 -31.09
C ASN A 398 -8.55 -6.03 -29.79
N GLY A 399 -7.47 -5.92 -29.00
CA GLY A 399 -7.31 -6.66 -27.75
C GLY A 399 -8.30 -6.22 -26.67
N ARG A 400 -8.50 -7.08 -25.66
CA ARG A 400 -9.41 -6.85 -24.51
C ARG A 400 -9.25 -5.48 -23.83
N HIS A 401 -8.07 -4.91 -23.88
CA HIS A 401 -7.73 -3.62 -23.25
C HIS A 401 -7.51 -2.50 -24.27
N ALA A 402 -7.79 -2.72 -25.55
CA ALA A 402 -7.55 -1.73 -26.60
C ALA A 402 -8.31 -0.42 -26.36
N ALA A 403 -9.63 -0.50 -26.12
CA ALA A 403 -10.47 0.66 -25.84
C ALA A 403 -9.98 1.47 -24.61
N GLU A 404 -9.58 0.78 -23.56
CA GLU A 404 -9.04 1.41 -22.35
C GLU A 404 -7.70 2.13 -22.62
N ASN A 405 -6.79 1.51 -23.38
CA ASN A 405 -5.52 2.11 -23.75
C ASN A 405 -5.68 3.31 -24.68
N ILE A 406 -6.62 3.23 -25.63
CA ILE A 406 -6.98 4.37 -26.50
C ILE A 406 -7.51 5.53 -25.66
N ALA A 407 -8.41 5.26 -24.71
CA ALA A 407 -8.95 6.28 -23.82
C ALA A 407 -7.84 6.94 -22.96
N PHE A 408 -6.82 6.19 -22.53
CA PHE A 408 -5.65 6.76 -21.82
C PHE A 408 -4.84 7.70 -22.71
N MET A 409 -4.62 7.34 -23.98
CA MET A 409 -3.92 8.20 -24.92
C MET A 409 -4.72 9.49 -25.17
N GLN A 410 -6.01 9.37 -25.46
CA GLN A 410 -6.89 10.50 -25.69
C GLN A 410 -6.98 11.44 -24.47
N ALA A 411 -6.97 10.90 -23.24
CA ALA A 411 -6.90 11.70 -22.03
C ALA A 411 -5.60 12.52 -21.95
N LEU A 412 -4.45 11.93 -22.31
CA LEU A 412 -3.19 12.65 -22.37
C LEU A 412 -3.17 13.71 -23.49
N GLU A 413 -3.78 13.44 -24.62
CA GLU A 413 -3.87 14.34 -25.77
C GLU A 413 -4.73 15.57 -25.48
N SER A 414 -5.91 15.36 -24.91
CA SER A 414 -6.94 16.39 -24.74
C SER A 414 -6.77 17.25 -23.48
N THR A 415 -6.12 16.73 -22.43
CA THR A 415 -6.00 17.42 -21.14
C THR A 415 -5.15 18.68 -21.27
N SER A 416 -5.67 19.84 -20.86
CA SER A 416 -4.89 21.06 -20.72
C SER A 416 -4.14 21.06 -19.39
N PHE A 417 -2.82 21.20 -19.44
CA PHE A 417 -1.98 21.24 -18.26
C PHE A 417 -1.67 22.68 -17.83
N SER A 418 -1.77 22.94 -16.53
CA SER A 418 -1.31 24.20 -15.93
C SER A 418 0.22 24.35 -16.02
N ILE A 419 0.73 25.56 -15.83
CA ILE A 419 2.19 25.82 -15.82
C ILE A 419 2.89 24.94 -14.79
N SER A 420 2.29 24.74 -13.61
CA SER A 420 2.84 23.87 -12.57
C SER A 420 2.98 22.41 -13.03
N LYS A 421 1.98 21.88 -13.75
CA LYS A 421 2.04 20.51 -14.32
C LYS A 421 3.09 20.39 -15.42
N TRP A 422 3.26 21.42 -16.26
CA TRP A 422 4.36 21.45 -17.23
C TRP A 422 5.75 21.44 -16.56
N LEU A 423 5.93 22.19 -15.48
CA LEU A 423 7.17 22.13 -14.71
C LEU A 423 7.43 20.73 -14.16
N ILE A 424 6.43 20.03 -13.67
CA ILE A 424 6.54 18.64 -13.18
C ILE A 424 6.94 17.68 -14.32
N ILE A 425 6.37 17.82 -15.53
CA ILE A 425 6.71 17.01 -16.71
C ILE A 425 8.18 17.16 -17.11
N VAL A 426 8.76 18.35 -16.91
CA VAL A 426 10.15 18.64 -17.25
C VAL A 426 11.14 18.10 -16.20
N LEU A 427 10.72 17.88 -14.95
CA LEU A 427 11.61 17.41 -13.88
C LEU A 427 12.42 16.15 -14.22
N PRO A 428 11.85 15.07 -14.79
CA PRO A 428 12.61 13.89 -15.20
C PRO A 428 13.69 14.20 -16.23
N VAL A 429 13.45 15.14 -17.15
CA VAL A 429 14.44 15.55 -18.16
C VAL A 429 15.62 16.27 -17.48
N VAL A 430 15.34 17.20 -16.58
CA VAL A 430 16.38 17.90 -15.82
C VAL A 430 17.20 16.91 -14.99
N ALA A 431 16.56 15.98 -14.30
CA ALA A 431 17.24 14.95 -13.53
C ALA A 431 18.11 14.05 -14.42
N ALA A 432 17.63 13.67 -15.60
CA ALA A 432 18.38 12.90 -16.58
C ALA A 432 19.64 13.65 -17.06
N ILE A 433 19.48 14.92 -17.47
CA ILE A 433 20.61 15.75 -17.92
C ILE A 433 21.66 15.93 -16.80
N CYS A 434 21.21 16.21 -15.58
CA CYS A 434 22.12 16.33 -14.43
C CYS A 434 22.86 15.01 -14.17
N THR A 435 22.18 13.88 -14.24
CA THR A 435 22.76 12.54 -14.03
C THR A 435 23.78 12.21 -15.13
N LEU A 436 23.47 12.47 -16.40
CA LEU A 436 24.41 12.27 -17.51
C LEU A 436 25.64 13.16 -17.38
N ARG A 437 25.48 14.41 -16.95
CA ARG A 437 26.64 15.31 -16.66
C ARG A 437 27.54 14.73 -15.57
N LEU A 438 26.97 14.11 -14.52
CA LEU A 438 27.75 13.43 -13.47
C LEU A 438 28.59 12.26 -14.06
N VAL A 439 28.00 11.50 -14.99
CA VAL A 439 28.71 10.39 -15.66
C VAL A 439 29.84 10.93 -16.53
N ILE A 440 29.59 11.96 -17.35
CA ILE A 440 30.58 12.59 -18.25
C ILE A 440 31.75 13.19 -17.44
N LYS A 441 31.45 13.90 -16.36
CA LYS A 441 32.45 14.48 -15.45
C LYS A 441 33.20 13.44 -14.61
N LYS A 442 32.94 12.15 -14.79
CA LYS A 442 33.54 11.05 -14.00
C LYS A 442 33.41 11.28 -12.49
N SER A 443 32.22 11.78 -12.06
CA SER A 443 31.95 12.08 -10.66
C SER A 443 32.01 10.83 -9.78
N SER A 444 32.03 11.01 -8.45
CA SER A 444 32.11 9.91 -7.48
C SER A 444 30.93 8.96 -7.61
N THR A 445 31.10 7.70 -7.19
CA THR A 445 30.03 6.68 -7.16
C THR A 445 28.84 7.10 -6.30
N GLY A 446 29.10 7.84 -5.21
CA GLY A 446 28.05 8.43 -4.37
C GLY A 446 27.22 9.46 -5.13
N SER A 447 27.86 10.35 -5.89
CA SER A 447 27.18 11.34 -6.74
C SER A 447 26.30 10.65 -7.80
N LEU A 448 26.79 9.56 -8.40
CA LEU A 448 26.01 8.77 -9.36
C LEU A 448 24.78 8.12 -8.71
N LEU A 449 24.92 7.57 -7.49
CA LEU A 449 23.78 7.02 -6.75
C LEU A 449 22.72 8.09 -6.49
N TYR A 450 23.12 9.29 -6.07
CA TYR A 450 22.18 10.41 -5.88
C TYR A 450 21.55 10.88 -7.20
N GLY A 451 22.29 10.86 -8.30
CA GLY A 451 21.73 11.13 -9.64
C GLY A 451 20.65 10.13 -10.03
N ILE A 452 20.93 8.81 -9.86
CA ILE A 452 19.93 7.75 -10.08
C ILE A 452 18.71 7.96 -9.21
N THR A 453 18.90 8.21 -7.91
CA THR A 453 17.79 8.48 -6.98
C THR A 453 16.99 9.71 -7.41
N GLY A 454 17.65 10.77 -7.87
CA GLY A 454 17.01 11.97 -8.42
C GLY A 454 16.13 11.68 -9.63
N CYS A 455 16.62 10.84 -10.57
CA CYS A 455 15.79 10.39 -11.70
C CYS A 455 14.53 9.66 -11.23
N VAL A 456 14.66 8.73 -10.28
CA VAL A 456 13.51 7.98 -9.74
C VAL A 456 12.51 8.88 -9.01
N LEU A 457 13.00 9.81 -8.18
CA LEU A 457 12.15 10.76 -7.47
C LEU A 457 11.38 11.66 -8.44
N CYS A 458 12.06 12.21 -9.45
CA CYS A 458 11.41 13.06 -10.44
C CYS A 458 10.38 12.28 -11.28
N LEU A 459 10.63 11.00 -11.56
CA LEU A 459 9.64 10.11 -12.20
C LEU A 459 8.42 9.89 -11.29
N PHE A 460 8.59 9.63 -9.99
CA PHE A 460 7.46 9.45 -9.07
C PHE A 460 6.65 10.73 -8.93
N VAL A 461 7.31 11.88 -8.82
CA VAL A 461 6.62 13.19 -8.80
C VAL A 461 5.84 13.43 -10.09
N ALA A 462 6.40 13.07 -11.26
CA ALA A 462 5.69 13.21 -12.53
C ALA A 462 4.52 12.20 -12.66
N LEU A 463 4.70 10.98 -12.16
CA LEU A 463 3.65 9.97 -12.12
C LEU A 463 2.49 10.44 -11.24
N ASP A 464 2.75 10.83 -10.00
CA ASP A 464 1.71 11.18 -9.02
C ASP A 464 1.06 12.54 -9.30
N GLY A 465 1.84 13.49 -9.82
CA GLY A 465 1.35 14.86 -10.06
C GLY A 465 0.70 15.08 -11.43
N VAL A 466 0.99 14.25 -12.43
CA VAL A 466 0.50 14.47 -13.80
C VAL A 466 -0.02 13.21 -14.46
N TYR A 467 0.82 12.18 -14.60
CA TYR A 467 0.47 11.04 -15.46
C TYR A 467 -0.66 10.19 -14.87
N GLN A 468 -0.56 9.78 -13.60
CA GLN A 468 -1.61 8.98 -12.96
C GLN A 468 -2.94 9.74 -12.84
N PRO A 469 -2.98 11.02 -12.38
CA PRO A 469 -4.23 11.77 -12.34
C PRO A 469 -4.93 11.84 -13.70
N THR A 470 -4.18 12.02 -14.79
CA THR A 470 -4.75 12.14 -16.12
C THR A 470 -5.23 10.79 -16.67
N ILE A 471 -4.38 9.75 -16.60
CA ILE A 471 -4.67 8.44 -17.18
C ILE A 471 -5.73 7.69 -16.37
N LEU A 472 -5.60 7.68 -15.03
CA LEU A 472 -6.46 6.86 -14.19
C LEU A 472 -7.85 7.47 -13.96
N ALA A 473 -8.03 8.77 -14.26
CA ALA A 473 -9.34 9.41 -14.23
C ALA A 473 -10.33 8.73 -15.20
N VAL A 474 -9.85 8.27 -16.34
CA VAL A 474 -10.68 7.56 -17.33
C VAL A 474 -11.30 6.27 -16.77
N LYS A 475 -10.62 5.64 -15.79
CA LYS A 475 -11.13 4.41 -15.15
C LYS A 475 -12.12 4.66 -14.03
N SER A 476 -12.28 5.88 -13.59
CA SER A 476 -13.06 6.19 -12.40
C SER A 476 -14.56 6.08 -12.66
N ASP A 477 -15.30 5.49 -11.72
CA ASP A 477 -16.77 5.50 -11.73
C ASP A 477 -17.35 6.86 -11.32
N LYS A 478 -16.54 7.93 -11.24
CA LYS A 478 -17.04 9.29 -11.04
C LYS A 478 -17.99 9.68 -12.18
N HIS A 479 -17.64 9.33 -13.42
CA HIS A 479 -18.51 9.55 -14.57
C HIS A 479 -19.83 8.79 -14.47
N LEU A 480 -19.80 7.53 -14.00
CA LEU A 480 -21.01 6.75 -13.73
C LEU A 480 -21.89 7.42 -12.68
N ALA A 481 -21.30 7.93 -11.60
CA ALA A 481 -22.04 8.66 -10.57
C ALA A 481 -22.67 9.95 -11.14
N GLU A 482 -21.95 10.68 -12.00
CA GLU A 482 -22.45 11.87 -12.71
C GLU A 482 -23.60 11.51 -13.65
N ASP A 483 -23.52 10.41 -14.42
CA ASP A 483 -24.58 9.96 -15.32
C ASP A 483 -25.82 9.53 -14.54
N ILE A 484 -25.66 8.82 -13.41
CA ILE A 484 -26.76 8.49 -12.51
C ILE A 484 -27.44 9.77 -12.00
N ARG A 485 -26.67 10.78 -11.58
CA ARG A 485 -27.22 12.05 -11.06
C ARG A 485 -27.90 12.91 -12.10
N LYS A 486 -27.60 12.77 -13.39
CA LYS A 486 -28.40 13.37 -14.48
C LYS A 486 -29.83 12.81 -14.54
N GLN A 487 -30.01 11.53 -14.22
CA GLN A 487 -31.33 10.86 -14.22
C GLN A 487 -32.04 11.01 -12.87
N VAL A 488 -31.27 10.97 -11.78
CA VAL A 488 -31.76 11.06 -10.40
C VAL A 488 -30.96 12.14 -9.68
N PRO A 489 -31.32 13.44 -9.83
CA PRO A 489 -30.55 14.55 -9.28
C PRO A 489 -30.37 14.47 -7.76
N GLU A 490 -31.41 14.02 -7.05
CA GLU A 490 -31.42 13.89 -5.59
C GLU A 490 -32.08 12.56 -5.19
N GLY A 491 -31.74 12.07 -3.99
CA GLY A 491 -32.35 10.89 -3.42
C GLY A 491 -31.54 9.61 -3.55
N VAL A 492 -32.14 8.54 -3.06
CA VAL A 492 -31.54 7.22 -2.95
C VAL A 492 -31.59 6.50 -4.30
N VAL A 493 -30.48 5.83 -4.64
CA VAL A 493 -30.38 4.89 -5.74
C VAL A 493 -30.06 3.52 -5.17
N TYR A 494 -30.81 2.52 -5.58
CA TYR A 494 -30.58 1.16 -5.13
C TYR A 494 -29.54 0.45 -6.00
N SER A 495 -28.81 -0.47 -5.41
CA SER A 495 -27.92 -1.36 -6.16
C SER A 495 -28.31 -2.81 -5.95
N TYR A 496 -28.32 -3.57 -7.03
CA TYR A 496 -28.53 -5.01 -7.01
C TYR A 496 -27.22 -5.73 -7.27
N THR A 497 -26.85 -6.60 -6.36
CA THR A 497 -25.73 -7.53 -6.53
C THR A 497 -26.07 -8.86 -5.85
N ASP A 498 -25.48 -9.95 -6.32
CA ASP A 498 -25.74 -11.30 -5.85
C ASP A 498 -25.38 -11.57 -4.39
N ARG A 499 -24.46 -10.78 -3.78
CA ARG A 499 -23.98 -11.04 -2.42
C ARG A 499 -23.63 -9.80 -1.61
N MET A 500 -22.92 -8.84 -2.18
CA MET A 500 -22.47 -7.61 -1.52
C MET A 500 -22.52 -6.47 -2.51
N ILE A 501 -22.91 -5.30 -2.03
CA ILE A 501 -22.81 -4.09 -2.83
C ILE A 501 -21.34 -3.86 -3.22
N ARG A 502 -21.09 -3.73 -4.50
CA ARG A 502 -19.74 -3.59 -5.05
C ARG A 502 -19.48 -2.26 -5.73
N PHE A 503 -20.45 -1.36 -5.73
CA PHE A 503 -20.36 -0.01 -6.30
C PHE A 503 -19.67 0.97 -5.33
N TYR A 504 -18.51 0.62 -4.78
CA TYR A 504 -17.82 1.45 -3.78
C TYR A 504 -17.39 2.80 -4.34
N CYS A 505 -16.82 2.82 -5.55
CA CYS A 505 -16.38 4.05 -6.19
C CYS A 505 -17.58 4.94 -6.57
N THR A 506 -18.59 4.35 -7.20
CA THR A 506 -19.84 5.03 -7.54
C THR A 506 -20.51 5.61 -6.30
N ASN A 507 -20.69 4.80 -5.22
CA ASN A 507 -21.33 5.24 -3.99
C ASN A 507 -20.56 6.37 -3.29
N TYR A 508 -19.22 6.34 -3.34
CA TYR A 508 -18.40 7.43 -2.81
C TYR A 508 -18.70 8.76 -3.53
N TYR A 509 -18.74 8.76 -4.87
CA TYR A 509 -19.06 9.97 -5.65
C TYR A 509 -20.55 10.33 -5.65
N MET A 510 -21.42 9.44 -5.17
CA MET A 510 -22.81 9.71 -4.86
C MET A 510 -23.06 10.12 -3.41
N ASN A 511 -22.00 10.49 -2.67
CA ASN A 511 -22.09 10.93 -1.27
C ASN A 511 -22.77 9.90 -0.35
N ASN A 512 -22.45 8.60 -0.51
CA ASN A 512 -22.98 7.48 0.27
C ASN A 512 -24.53 7.33 0.22
N GLN A 513 -25.16 7.76 -0.87
CA GLN A 513 -26.63 7.72 -1.03
C GLN A 513 -27.14 6.47 -1.76
N MET A 514 -26.29 5.45 -1.94
CA MET A 514 -26.75 4.15 -2.45
C MET A 514 -27.26 3.26 -1.33
N ARG A 515 -28.26 2.43 -1.65
CA ARG A 515 -28.89 1.47 -0.73
C ARG A 515 -28.94 0.07 -1.36
N ASN A 516 -29.15 -0.94 -0.54
CA ASN A 516 -29.22 -2.33 -0.97
C ASN A 516 -30.66 -2.69 -1.39
N PHE A 517 -30.86 -2.93 -2.69
CA PHE A 517 -32.16 -3.28 -3.24
C PHE A 517 -32.76 -4.55 -2.61
N THR A 518 -31.95 -5.59 -2.48
CA THR A 518 -32.41 -6.90 -1.98
C THR A 518 -32.78 -6.88 -0.50
N LEU A 519 -32.07 -6.10 0.31
CA LEU A 519 -32.30 -6.05 1.76
C LEU A 519 -33.45 -5.09 2.14
N GLU A 520 -33.57 -3.96 1.43
CA GLU A 520 -34.58 -2.94 1.74
C GLU A 520 -35.93 -3.21 1.06
N ASN A 521 -35.99 -4.00 -0.02
CA ASN A 521 -37.18 -4.32 -0.80
C ASN A 521 -38.05 -3.09 -1.07
N PRO A 522 -37.53 -2.05 -1.73
CA PRO A 522 -38.24 -0.79 -1.92
C PRO A 522 -39.42 -0.95 -2.89
N GLN A 523 -40.50 -0.13 -2.70
CA GLN A 523 -41.66 -0.18 -3.57
C GLN A 523 -41.46 0.52 -4.92
N GLU A 524 -40.71 1.61 -4.94
CA GLU A 524 -40.41 2.39 -6.13
C GLU A 524 -39.02 3.02 -6.07
N GLY A 525 -38.48 3.41 -7.21
CA GLY A 525 -37.20 4.11 -7.27
C GLY A 525 -36.37 3.72 -8.49
N TYR A 526 -35.06 3.82 -8.32
CA TYR A 526 -34.08 3.49 -9.35
C TYR A 526 -33.10 2.46 -8.82
N VAL A 527 -32.78 1.46 -9.63
CA VAL A 527 -31.81 0.40 -9.30
C VAL A 527 -30.75 0.29 -10.38
N ILE A 528 -29.49 0.20 -9.93
CA ILE A 528 -28.37 -0.09 -10.82
C ILE A 528 -27.85 -1.52 -10.59
N LEU A 529 -27.42 -2.13 -11.66
CA LEU A 529 -26.87 -3.49 -11.66
C LEU A 529 -25.82 -3.69 -12.74
N SER A 530 -24.99 -4.71 -12.56
CA SER A 530 -24.07 -5.16 -13.62
C SER A 530 -24.85 -5.80 -14.77
N ALA A 531 -24.45 -5.58 -16.01
CA ALA A 531 -25.05 -6.25 -17.16
C ALA A 531 -25.07 -7.79 -17.03
N ASN A 532 -24.07 -8.37 -16.38
CA ASN A 532 -24.06 -9.83 -16.10
C ASN A 532 -25.16 -10.28 -15.13
N ALA A 533 -25.70 -9.40 -14.32
CA ALA A 533 -26.76 -9.71 -13.36
C ALA A 533 -28.16 -9.41 -13.91
N GLN A 534 -28.27 -8.86 -15.12
CA GLN A 534 -29.54 -8.44 -15.72
C GLN A 534 -30.53 -9.59 -15.85
N GLU A 535 -30.12 -10.71 -16.42
CA GLU A 535 -31.00 -11.86 -16.65
C GLU A 535 -31.55 -12.42 -15.33
N GLU A 536 -30.69 -12.55 -14.33
CA GLU A 536 -31.09 -13.00 -12.99
C GLU A 536 -32.03 -12.00 -12.31
N PHE A 537 -31.74 -10.70 -12.41
CA PHE A 537 -32.57 -9.63 -11.86
C PHE A 537 -33.96 -9.63 -12.47
N LEU A 538 -34.05 -9.67 -13.80
CA LEU A 538 -35.34 -9.72 -14.51
C LEU A 538 -36.14 -10.98 -14.16
N LYS A 539 -35.50 -12.14 -14.09
CA LYS A 539 -36.14 -13.40 -13.68
C LYS A 539 -36.76 -13.31 -12.28
N ASN A 540 -36.03 -12.68 -11.33
CA ASN A 540 -36.45 -12.64 -9.94
C ASN A 540 -37.51 -11.56 -9.67
N TYR A 541 -37.48 -10.44 -10.39
CA TYR A 541 -38.22 -9.24 -10.02
C TYR A 541 -39.25 -8.75 -11.06
N ASN A 542 -39.20 -9.25 -12.30
CA ASN A 542 -40.15 -8.82 -13.34
C ASN A 542 -41.61 -9.18 -13.04
N ALA A 543 -41.85 -10.19 -12.23
CA ALA A 543 -43.21 -10.51 -11.76
C ALA A 543 -43.74 -9.49 -10.74
N THR A 544 -42.84 -8.97 -9.88
CA THR A 544 -43.18 -8.08 -8.78
C THR A 544 -43.20 -6.61 -9.17
N TYR A 545 -42.24 -6.19 -10.03
CA TYR A 545 -42.07 -4.81 -10.40
C TYR A 545 -42.34 -4.56 -11.90
N GLN A 546 -42.83 -3.37 -12.19
CA GLN A 546 -42.75 -2.79 -13.53
C GLN A 546 -41.38 -2.17 -13.68
N LEU A 547 -40.59 -2.63 -14.65
CA LEU A 547 -39.20 -2.24 -14.87
C LEU A 547 -39.10 -1.50 -16.20
N GLU A 548 -38.46 -0.32 -16.17
CA GLU A 548 -38.16 0.51 -17.33
C GLU A 548 -36.66 0.78 -17.37
N GLU A 549 -35.98 0.39 -18.43
CA GLU A 549 -34.55 0.67 -18.60
C GLU A 549 -34.33 2.15 -18.88
N VAL A 550 -33.53 2.83 -18.04
CA VAL A 550 -33.27 4.25 -18.11
C VAL A 550 -31.99 4.54 -18.90
N PHE A 551 -30.94 3.82 -18.61
CA PHE A 551 -29.70 3.87 -19.39
C PHE A 551 -28.86 2.58 -19.27
N HIS A 552 -27.95 2.42 -20.22
CA HIS A 552 -26.93 1.39 -20.24
C HIS A 552 -25.59 2.05 -20.59
N THR A 553 -24.53 1.79 -19.79
CA THR A 553 -23.20 2.34 -20.09
C THR A 553 -22.53 1.55 -21.22
N ASP A 554 -21.80 2.24 -22.09
CA ASP A 554 -20.92 1.66 -23.11
C ASP A 554 -19.50 1.40 -22.58
N TYR A 555 -19.18 1.88 -21.37
CA TYR A 555 -17.92 1.69 -20.67
C TYR A 555 -18.10 0.78 -19.44
N ARG A 556 -16.97 0.24 -18.97
CA ARG A 556 -16.95 -0.68 -17.82
C ARG A 556 -16.72 0.07 -16.50
N SER A 557 -17.54 -0.22 -15.51
CA SER A 557 -17.30 0.21 -14.12
C SER A 557 -15.97 -0.32 -13.58
N CYS A 558 -15.23 0.52 -12.88
CA CYS A 558 -14.00 0.14 -12.20
C CYS A 558 -14.22 -0.85 -11.05
N ASP A 559 -15.39 -0.83 -10.45
CA ASP A 559 -15.79 -1.73 -9.37
C ASP A 559 -16.15 -3.12 -9.88
N LEU A 560 -16.97 -3.19 -10.93
CA LEU A 560 -17.56 -4.44 -11.44
C LEU A 560 -16.79 -5.03 -12.62
N ARG A 561 -16.00 -4.22 -13.33
CA ARG A 561 -15.30 -4.58 -14.59
C ARG A 561 -16.25 -5.01 -15.69
N ASN A 562 -17.47 -4.50 -15.66
CA ASN A 562 -18.53 -4.75 -16.62
C ASN A 562 -19.35 -3.47 -16.84
N THR A 563 -20.18 -3.43 -17.90
CA THR A 563 -21.14 -2.36 -18.13
C THR A 563 -22.24 -2.37 -17.08
N VAL A 564 -22.88 -1.23 -16.88
CA VAL A 564 -23.89 -1.00 -15.83
C VAL A 564 -25.20 -0.63 -16.49
N ILE A 565 -26.28 -1.17 -15.99
CA ILE A 565 -27.65 -0.91 -16.44
C ILE A 565 -28.39 -0.26 -15.28
N MET A 566 -29.25 0.70 -15.58
CA MET A 566 -30.13 1.35 -14.63
C MET A 566 -31.59 1.16 -15.03
N TYR A 567 -32.38 0.67 -14.09
CA TYR A 567 -33.83 0.56 -14.21
C TYR A 567 -34.53 1.53 -13.27
N LYS A 568 -35.61 2.15 -13.75
CA LYS A 568 -36.67 2.70 -12.93
C LYS A 568 -37.64 1.56 -12.61
N PHE A 569 -38.07 1.45 -11.37
CA PHE A 569 -38.98 0.38 -10.93
C PHE A 569 -40.13 0.92 -10.10
N ASN A 570 -41.28 0.30 -10.25
CA ASN A 570 -42.47 0.49 -9.40
C ASN A 570 -43.09 -0.87 -9.09
N GLU A 571 -43.49 -1.12 -7.84
CA GLU A 571 -44.19 -2.34 -7.48
C GLU A 571 -45.52 -2.40 -8.22
N LYS A 572 -45.79 -3.55 -8.85
CA LYS A 572 -47.09 -3.77 -9.53
C LYS A 572 -48.20 -3.80 -8.49
N ARG A 573 -49.16 -2.89 -8.60
CA ARG A 573 -50.37 -2.95 -7.78
C ARG A 573 -51.03 -4.31 -8.03
N LYS A 574 -51.28 -5.08 -6.95
CA LYS A 574 -52.01 -6.34 -6.99
C LYS A 574 -53.47 -6.12 -7.40
#